data_239d5a5261d6f5d05e696d373f378aab
#
_entry.id   239d5a5261d6f5d05e696d373f378aab
#
_cell.length_a   1.000
_cell.length_b   1.000
_cell.length_c   1.000
_cell.angle_alpha   90.00
_cell.angle_beta   90.00
_cell.angle_gamma   90.00
#
_symmetry.space_group_name_H-M   'P 1'
#
loop_
_entity.id
_entity.type
_entity.pdbx_description
1 polymer ?
#
loop_
_entity_poly.entity_id
_entity_poly.type
_entity_poly.pdbx_seq_one_letter_code
_entity_poly.pdbx_strand_id
1 'polypeptide(L)'
;MSTLSEVVVVVHGLWMNGVEAGLLRQRLTDDHGYPTVLFQYGTFEAGFNANAAKLRDLLDTINAPRVHLVGHSTGGVMALAALGIRPFKVPGRVVCLGAPLRGSRAAVKVAQLGDLGAAILGQTGREGLVGEVLKDYKPDRDVGSIAGTTSVGAGMLLGVLPEPNDGTIAVDETEMPWLKDHLDYPVTHTGFLVSPEIAGQTAYFLRHGLFNRQSPAYRSTQ
;
A
#
# COMPACT_ATOMS: atom_id res chain seq x y z
N MET A 1 -19.38 -27.58 4.29
CA MET A 1 -19.30 -26.18 3.87
C MET A 1 -17.91 -25.69 4.24
N SER A 2 -17.08 -25.36 3.27
CA SER A 2 -15.75 -24.75 3.55
C SER A 2 -16.01 -23.46 4.30
N THR A 3 -15.54 -23.34 5.53
CA THR A 3 -15.50 -22.06 6.25
C THR A 3 -14.70 -21.10 5.37
N LEU A 4 -15.32 -20.01 4.94
CA LEU A 4 -14.65 -18.98 4.19
C LEU A 4 -13.40 -18.58 4.98
N SER A 5 -12.25 -18.76 4.36
CA SER A 5 -10.97 -18.34 4.91
C SER A 5 -10.93 -16.81 5.01
N GLU A 6 -10.01 -16.28 5.82
CA GLU A 6 -9.69 -14.85 5.82
C GLU A 6 -9.32 -14.42 4.40
N VAL A 7 -9.74 -13.24 3.98
CA VAL A 7 -9.55 -12.71 2.62
C VAL A 7 -8.64 -11.49 2.66
N VAL A 8 -7.76 -11.37 1.68
CA VAL A 8 -6.91 -10.18 1.48
C VAL A 8 -7.37 -9.42 0.24
N VAL A 9 -7.78 -8.17 0.42
CA VAL A 9 -8.03 -7.23 -0.68
C VAL A 9 -6.72 -6.54 -1.03
N VAL A 10 -6.26 -6.72 -2.26
CA VAL A 10 -5.02 -6.10 -2.77
C VAL A 10 -5.38 -4.88 -3.59
N VAL A 11 -4.76 -3.74 -3.27
CA VAL A 11 -4.96 -2.44 -3.91
C VAL A 11 -3.66 -2.00 -4.57
N HIS A 12 -3.67 -1.84 -5.89
CA HIS A 12 -2.48 -1.49 -6.68
C HIS A 12 -2.12 0.00 -6.57
N GLY A 13 -0.94 0.38 -7.08
CA GLY A 13 -0.44 1.75 -7.11
C GLY A 13 -0.98 2.57 -8.30
N LEU A 14 -0.53 3.83 -8.38
CA LEU A 14 -0.81 4.73 -9.48
C LEU A 14 -0.23 4.16 -10.80
N TRP A 15 -0.89 4.42 -11.94
CA TRP A 15 -0.55 3.94 -13.29
C TRP A 15 -0.54 2.42 -13.47
N MET A 16 -0.98 1.68 -12.49
CA MET A 16 -1.13 0.23 -12.55
C MET A 16 -2.58 -0.15 -12.86
N ASN A 17 -2.77 -1.39 -13.30
CA ASN A 17 -4.09 -1.99 -13.48
C ASN A 17 -4.30 -3.24 -12.61
N GLY A 18 -3.30 -3.56 -11.77
CA GLY A 18 -3.31 -4.67 -10.83
C GLY A 18 -2.72 -5.97 -11.35
N VAL A 19 -2.41 -6.08 -12.65
CA VAL A 19 -1.68 -7.25 -13.20
C VAL A 19 -0.30 -7.37 -12.55
N GLU A 20 0.34 -6.24 -12.27
CA GLU A 20 1.65 -6.15 -11.64
C GLU A 20 1.66 -6.77 -10.23
N ALA A 21 0.52 -6.75 -9.53
CA ALA A 21 0.37 -7.38 -8.23
C ALA A 21 0.11 -8.90 -8.32
N GLY A 22 0.11 -9.48 -9.52
CA GLY A 22 -0.22 -10.89 -9.75
C GLY A 22 0.67 -11.84 -8.95
N LEU A 23 2.00 -11.60 -8.94
CA LEU A 23 2.94 -12.47 -8.23
C LEU A 23 2.82 -12.34 -6.70
N LEU A 24 2.63 -11.11 -6.18
CA LEU A 24 2.36 -10.91 -4.76
C LEU A 24 1.08 -11.65 -4.34
N ARG A 25 0.00 -11.51 -5.11
CA ARG A 25 -1.26 -12.19 -4.85
C ARG A 25 -1.13 -13.71 -4.90
N GLN A 26 -0.43 -14.22 -5.91
CA GLN A 26 -0.16 -15.65 -6.04
C GLN A 26 0.56 -16.18 -4.79
N ARG A 27 1.63 -15.51 -4.35
CA ARG A 27 2.37 -15.92 -3.14
C ARG A 27 1.52 -15.85 -1.87
N LEU A 28 0.74 -14.77 -1.69
CA LEU A 28 -0.18 -14.68 -0.56
C LEU A 28 -1.17 -15.85 -0.54
N THR A 29 -1.62 -16.28 -1.71
CA THR A 29 -2.57 -17.41 -1.82
C THR A 29 -1.85 -18.76 -1.68
N ASP A 30 -0.84 -19.04 -2.49
CA ASP A 30 -0.25 -20.36 -2.63
C ASP A 30 0.71 -20.69 -1.48
N ASP A 31 1.56 -19.72 -1.08
CA ASP A 31 2.59 -19.94 -0.06
C ASP A 31 2.07 -19.64 1.36
N HIS A 32 1.06 -18.76 1.49
CA HIS A 32 0.63 -18.28 2.80
C HIS A 32 -0.84 -18.55 3.13
N GLY A 33 -1.63 -19.08 2.19
CA GLY A 33 -3.01 -19.52 2.42
C GLY A 33 -4.04 -18.40 2.51
N TYR A 34 -3.75 -17.21 1.98
CA TYR A 34 -4.67 -16.09 1.92
C TYR A 34 -5.31 -15.96 0.53
N PRO A 35 -6.58 -16.33 0.34
CA PRO A 35 -7.32 -15.97 -0.86
C PRO A 35 -7.30 -14.45 -1.07
N THR A 36 -7.05 -14.03 -2.31
CA THR A 36 -6.92 -12.61 -2.62
C THR A 36 -8.02 -12.11 -3.55
N VAL A 37 -8.52 -10.91 -3.29
CA VAL A 37 -9.38 -10.13 -4.17
C VAL A 37 -8.59 -8.92 -4.65
N LEU A 38 -8.54 -8.68 -5.95
CA LEU A 38 -7.92 -7.49 -6.51
C LEU A 38 -8.95 -6.37 -6.62
N PHE A 39 -8.66 -5.22 -6.03
CA PHE A 39 -9.38 -4.00 -6.33
C PHE A 39 -8.67 -3.24 -7.44
N GLN A 40 -9.35 -3.10 -8.57
CA GLN A 40 -8.86 -2.37 -9.75
C GLN A 40 -9.52 -1.00 -9.84
N TYR A 41 -8.73 0.01 -10.15
CA TYR A 41 -9.21 1.38 -10.39
C TYR A 41 -8.37 2.07 -11.47
N GLY A 42 -8.97 3.00 -12.20
CA GLY A 42 -8.26 3.80 -13.19
C GLY A 42 -7.61 5.04 -12.58
N THR A 43 -6.34 5.29 -12.91
CA THR A 43 -5.62 6.50 -12.48
C THR A 43 -6.28 7.79 -12.99
N PHE A 44 -6.82 7.76 -14.21
CA PHE A 44 -7.33 8.94 -14.93
C PHE A 44 -8.85 8.99 -15.02
N GLU A 45 -9.54 7.89 -14.79
CA GLU A 45 -10.99 7.74 -14.99
C GLU A 45 -11.82 8.35 -13.86
N ALA A 46 -11.28 8.35 -12.64
CA ALA A 46 -11.95 8.87 -11.45
C ALA A 46 -10.94 9.47 -10.48
N GLY A 47 -11.40 10.37 -9.59
CA GLY A 47 -10.58 10.90 -8.51
C GLY A 47 -10.30 9.89 -7.41
N PHE A 48 -9.32 10.19 -6.58
CA PHE A 48 -8.92 9.36 -5.45
C PHE A 48 -10.10 9.07 -4.49
N ASN A 49 -10.86 10.10 -4.13
CA ASN A 49 -12.00 9.95 -3.21
C ASN A 49 -13.09 9.06 -3.79
N ALA A 50 -13.38 9.18 -5.09
CA ALA A 50 -14.34 8.31 -5.77
C ALA A 50 -13.86 6.86 -5.82
N ASN A 51 -12.56 6.62 -6.07
CA ASN A 51 -11.97 5.30 -6.04
C ASN A 51 -11.94 4.70 -4.62
N ALA A 52 -11.64 5.50 -3.59
CA ALA A 52 -11.74 5.07 -2.19
C ALA A 52 -13.17 4.67 -1.80
N ALA A 53 -14.19 5.42 -2.28
CA ALA A 53 -15.59 5.06 -2.07
C ALA A 53 -15.95 3.72 -2.75
N LYS A 54 -15.53 3.51 -4.00
CA LYS A 54 -15.72 2.22 -4.69
C LYS A 54 -15.03 1.06 -3.97
N LEU A 55 -13.81 1.27 -3.45
CA LEU A 55 -13.13 0.27 -2.63
C LEU A 55 -13.95 -0.03 -1.37
N ARG A 56 -14.46 1.01 -0.71
CA ARG A 56 -15.29 0.83 0.49
C ARG A 56 -16.59 0.05 0.20
N ASP A 57 -17.21 0.31 -0.94
CA ASP A 57 -18.41 -0.44 -1.37
C ASP A 57 -18.05 -1.91 -1.69
N LEU A 58 -16.92 -2.18 -2.34
CA LEU A 58 -16.42 -3.54 -2.52
C LEU A 58 -16.23 -4.27 -1.19
N LEU A 59 -15.61 -3.62 -0.19
CA LEU A 59 -15.39 -4.22 1.12
C LEU A 59 -16.70 -4.65 1.78
N ASP A 60 -17.78 -3.91 1.59
CA ASP A 60 -19.11 -4.25 2.14
C ASP A 60 -19.76 -5.47 1.47
N THR A 61 -19.31 -5.84 0.27
CA THR A 61 -19.81 -7.04 -0.43
C THR A 61 -19.10 -8.33 -0.01
N ILE A 62 -17.95 -8.23 0.66
CA ILE A 62 -17.12 -9.39 1.01
C ILE A 62 -17.70 -10.08 2.24
N ASN A 63 -18.21 -11.29 2.04
CA ASN A 63 -18.69 -12.14 3.12
C ASN A 63 -17.58 -13.09 3.60
N ALA A 64 -16.71 -12.59 4.49
CA ALA A 64 -15.64 -13.35 5.12
C ALA A 64 -15.54 -13.01 6.61
N PRO A 65 -15.08 -13.94 7.46
CA PRO A 65 -14.96 -13.70 8.91
C PRO A 65 -13.89 -12.66 9.24
N ARG A 66 -12.93 -12.45 8.32
CA ARG A 66 -11.86 -11.45 8.42
C ARG A 66 -11.46 -10.94 7.04
N VAL A 67 -11.34 -9.63 6.90
CA VAL A 67 -10.93 -8.98 5.65
C VAL A 67 -9.71 -8.10 5.92
N HIS A 68 -8.59 -8.49 5.33
CA HIS A 68 -7.36 -7.73 5.36
C HIS A 68 -7.22 -6.88 4.10
N LEU A 69 -6.42 -5.82 4.18
CA LEU A 69 -6.05 -5.03 3.02
C LEU A 69 -4.52 -5.02 2.87
N VAL A 70 -4.06 -5.12 1.64
CA VAL A 70 -2.65 -4.92 1.28
C VAL A 70 -2.61 -3.90 0.15
N GLY A 71 -2.03 -2.74 0.43
CA GLY A 71 -1.97 -1.64 -0.51
C GLY A 71 -0.53 -1.29 -0.91
N HIS A 72 -0.24 -1.29 -2.22
CA HIS A 72 1.04 -0.86 -2.76
C HIS A 72 0.98 0.61 -3.15
N SER A 73 1.97 1.41 -2.73
CA SER A 73 2.07 2.82 -3.10
C SER A 73 0.79 3.60 -2.78
N THR A 74 0.21 4.31 -3.74
CA THR A 74 -1.10 5.00 -3.62
C THR A 74 -2.21 4.07 -3.10
N GLY A 75 -2.14 2.78 -3.44
CA GLY A 75 -3.11 1.78 -2.97
C GLY A 75 -3.15 1.62 -1.45
N GLY A 76 -2.02 1.81 -0.76
CA GLY A 76 -1.98 1.82 0.70
C GLY A 76 -2.72 3.02 1.30
N VAL A 77 -2.49 4.21 0.74
CA VAL A 77 -3.22 5.43 1.13
C VAL A 77 -4.72 5.27 0.88
N MET A 78 -5.08 4.72 -0.29
CA MET A 78 -6.48 4.49 -0.68
C MET A 78 -7.18 3.47 0.23
N ALA A 79 -6.49 2.40 0.63
CA ALA A 79 -7.02 1.39 1.55
C ALA A 79 -7.43 2.01 2.89
N LEU A 80 -6.56 2.86 3.44
CA LEU A 80 -6.82 3.56 4.70
C LEU A 80 -7.92 4.62 4.55
N ALA A 81 -7.90 5.40 3.46
CA ALA A 81 -8.95 6.37 3.17
C ALA A 81 -10.32 5.71 3.03
N ALA A 82 -10.41 4.57 2.35
CA ALA A 82 -11.66 3.79 2.21
C ALA A 82 -12.20 3.33 3.57
N LEU A 83 -11.33 2.89 4.49
CA LEU A 83 -11.72 2.52 5.85
C LEU A 83 -12.18 3.73 6.67
N GLY A 84 -11.68 4.93 6.39
CA GLY A 84 -12.06 6.17 7.05
C GLY A 84 -13.43 6.74 6.62
N ILE A 85 -14.01 6.28 5.50
CA ILE A 85 -15.29 6.82 4.99
C ILE A 85 -16.46 6.52 5.94
N ARG A 86 -16.52 5.31 6.45
CA ARG A 86 -17.54 4.84 7.41
C ARG A 86 -17.05 3.60 8.17
N PRO A 87 -17.58 3.29 9.36
CA PRO A 87 -17.14 2.14 10.14
C PRO A 87 -17.20 0.83 9.35
N PHE A 88 -16.11 0.06 9.39
CA PHE A 88 -16.03 -1.28 8.79
C PHE A 88 -15.86 -2.33 9.90
N LYS A 89 -16.96 -2.99 10.25
CA LYS A 89 -17.04 -3.87 11.44
C LYS A 89 -16.35 -5.22 11.26
N VAL A 90 -16.08 -5.66 10.00
CA VAL A 90 -15.39 -6.93 9.77
C VAL A 90 -13.93 -6.77 10.22
N PRO A 91 -13.43 -7.64 11.13
CA PRO A 91 -12.07 -7.53 11.64
C PRO A 91 -11.05 -7.80 10.52
N GLY A 92 -9.84 -7.29 10.71
CA GLY A 92 -8.73 -7.49 9.77
C GLY A 92 -7.59 -6.52 10.05
N ARG A 93 -6.52 -6.63 9.29
CA ARG A 93 -5.33 -5.79 9.37
C ARG A 93 -5.03 -5.15 8.03
N VAL A 94 -4.21 -4.11 8.04
CA VAL A 94 -3.75 -3.44 6.83
C VAL A 94 -2.22 -3.51 6.75
N VAL A 95 -1.68 -3.82 5.57
CA VAL A 95 -0.25 -3.69 5.28
C VAL A 95 -0.06 -2.73 4.11
N CYS A 96 0.71 -1.68 4.34
CA CYS A 96 1.09 -0.68 3.36
C CYS A 96 2.51 -1.00 2.85
N LEU A 97 2.67 -1.14 1.53
CA LEU A 97 3.92 -1.47 0.86
C LEU A 97 4.42 -0.24 0.09
N GLY A 98 5.47 0.43 0.55
CA GLY A 98 6.00 1.64 -0.07
C GLY A 98 4.94 2.74 -0.24
N ALA A 99 4.01 2.87 0.71
CA ALA A 99 2.91 3.82 0.61
C ALA A 99 3.25 5.16 1.27
N PRO A 100 3.08 6.29 0.57
CA PRO A 100 3.40 7.61 1.11
C PRO A 100 2.28 8.11 2.04
N LEU A 101 2.27 7.62 3.27
CA LEU A 101 1.22 7.91 4.26
C LEU A 101 1.19 9.38 4.70
N ARG A 102 2.34 10.08 4.56
CA ARG A 102 2.48 11.54 4.82
C ARG A 102 2.38 12.39 3.56
N GLY A 103 1.95 11.82 2.43
CA GLY A 103 2.03 12.45 1.12
C GLY A 103 3.37 12.17 0.42
N SER A 104 3.48 12.52 -0.86
CA SER A 104 4.64 12.21 -1.70
C SER A 104 5.34 13.46 -2.21
N ARG A 105 6.61 13.65 -1.84
CA ARG A 105 7.47 14.74 -2.35
C ARG A 105 7.64 14.64 -3.87
N ALA A 106 7.78 13.43 -4.39
CA ALA A 106 7.85 13.21 -5.82
C ALA A 106 6.56 13.66 -6.53
N ALA A 107 5.39 13.33 -5.99
CA ALA A 107 4.10 13.78 -6.54
C ALA A 107 3.94 15.30 -6.44
N VAL A 108 4.34 15.92 -5.33
CA VAL A 108 4.35 17.39 -5.18
C VAL A 108 5.23 18.04 -6.24
N LYS A 109 6.43 17.50 -6.49
CA LYS A 109 7.34 18.02 -7.52
C LYS A 109 6.75 17.88 -8.93
N VAL A 110 6.13 16.74 -9.23
CA VAL A 110 5.44 16.55 -10.51
C VAL A 110 4.28 17.53 -10.65
N ALA A 111 3.47 17.75 -9.60
CA ALA A 111 2.37 18.70 -9.63
C ALA A 111 2.80 20.14 -9.93
N GLN A 112 4.03 20.53 -9.55
CA GLN A 112 4.60 21.85 -9.87
C GLN A 112 4.86 22.08 -11.36
N LEU A 113 4.80 21.04 -12.20
CA LEU A 113 4.91 21.14 -13.66
C LEU A 113 3.60 21.64 -14.33
N GLY A 114 2.64 22.09 -13.55
CA GLY A 114 1.37 22.63 -14.06
C GLY A 114 0.53 21.57 -14.80
N ASP A 115 0.06 21.90 -16.01
CA ASP A 115 -0.81 21.02 -16.79
C ASP A 115 -0.15 19.68 -17.13
N LEU A 116 1.16 19.67 -17.39
CA LEU A 116 1.91 18.43 -17.61
C LEU A 116 1.92 17.54 -16.36
N GLY A 117 2.17 18.14 -15.21
CA GLY A 117 2.11 17.43 -13.94
C GLY A 117 0.72 16.90 -13.63
N ALA A 118 -0.31 17.67 -13.94
CA ALA A 118 -1.71 17.26 -13.81
C ALA A 118 -2.04 16.06 -14.71
N ALA A 119 -1.54 16.08 -15.95
CA ALA A 119 -1.71 14.97 -16.89
C ALA A 119 -0.98 13.69 -16.46
N ILE A 120 0.22 13.83 -15.86
CA ILE A 120 1.00 12.68 -15.34
C ILE A 120 0.33 12.05 -14.12
N LEU A 121 -0.06 12.85 -13.13
CA LEU A 121 -0.64 12.34 -11.88
C LEU A 121 -2.08 11.85 -12.04
N GLY A 122 -2.80 12.41 -13.01
CA GLY A 122 -4.24 12.24 -13.09
C GLY A 122 -4.94 12.81 -11.84
N GLN A 123 -6.26 12.69 -11.79
CA GLN A 123 -7.02 13.15 -10.62
C GLN A 123 -6.72 12.31 -9.37
N THR A 124 -6.57 10.99 -9.53
CA THR A 124 -6.23 10.09 -8.42
C THR A 124 -4.90 10.47 -7.74
N GLY A 125 -3.83 10.72 -8.50
CA GLY A 125 -2.53 11.09 -7.93
C GLY A 125 -2.55 12.47 -7.29
N ARG A 126 -3.22 13.44 -7.89
CA ARG A 126 -3.34 14.79 -7.34
C ARG A 126 -4.09 14.83 -6.00
N GLU A 127 -5.20 14.11 -5.90
CA GLU A 127 -5.99 14.06 -4.68
C GLU A 127 -5.37 13.18 -3.59
N GLY A 128 -4.70 12.08 -3.98
CA GLY A 128 -4.24 11.06 -3.04
C GLY A 128 -2.78 11.17 -2.59
N LEU A 129 -1.93 11.90 -3.36
CA LEU A 129 -0.48 11.95 -3.10
C LEU A 129 0.03 13.38 -2.84
N VAL A 130 -0.70 14.41 -3.28
CA VAL A 130 -0.32 15.80 -3.07
C VAL A 130 -1.03 16.28 -1.81
N GLY A 131 -0.30 16.31 -0.69
CA GLY A 131 -0.84 16.67 0.62
C GLY A 131 -0.96 15.47 1.58
N GLU A 132 -1.48 15.76 2.76
CA GLU A 132 -1.56 14.80 3.87
C GLU A 132 -3.00 14.24 4.01
N VAL A 133 -3.41 13.38 3.08
CA VAL A 133 -4.77 12.79 3.04
C VAL A 133 -5.13 12.08 4.35
N LEU A 134 -4.13 11.49 5.04
CA LEU A 134 -4.31 10.72 6.25
C LEU A 134 -3.96 11.49 7.55
N LYS A 135 -3.82 12.83 7.49
CA LYS A 135 -3.44 13.66 8.64
C LYS A 135 -4.27 13.40 9.88
N ASP A 136 -5.59 13.35 9.72
CA ASP A 136 -6.54 13.17 10.82
C ASP A 136 -7.05 11.72 10.93
N TYR A 137 -6.45 10.80 10.16
CA TYR A 137 -6.85 9.40 10.16
C TYR A 137 -6.49 8.73 11.49
N LYS A 138 -7.44 8.01 12.05
CA LYS A 138 -7.26 7.20 13.26
C LYS A 138 -7.65 5.76 12.92
N PRO A 139 -6.68 4.84 12.87
CA PRO A 139 -6.99 3.44 12.55
C PRO A 139 -7.82 2.79 13.67
N ASP A 140 -8.82 2.02 13.26
CA ASP A 140 -9.61 1.16 14.15
C ASP A 140 -9.04 -0.28 14.21
N ARG A 141 -7.90 -0.52 13.53
CA ARG A 141 -7.25 -1.83 13.38
C ARG A 141 -5.74 -1.69 13.29
N ASP A 142 -5.03 -2.81 13.45
CA ASP A 142 -3.58 -2.84 13.29
C ASP A 142 -3.20 -2.49 11.83
N VAL A 143 -2.31 -1.52 11.67
CA VAL A 143 -1.72 -1.11 10.39
C VAL A 143 -0.21 -1.29 10.47
N GLY A 144 0.36 -2.05 9.54
CA GLY A 144 1.80 -2.16 9.32
C GLY A 144 2.23 -1.45 8.05
N SER A 145 3.43 -0.90 8.04
CA SER A 145 4.03 -0.30 6.85
C SER A 145 5.41 -0.89 6.59
N ILE A 146 5.70 -1.26 5.35
CA ILE A 146 7.04 -1.65 4.90
C ILE A 146 7.56 -0.57 3.97
N ALA A 147 8.71 0.03 4.33
CA ALA A 147 9.45 0.97 3.52
C ALA A 147 10.55 0.26 2.72
N GLY A 148 10.76 0.64 1.48
CA GLY A 148 11.89 0.17 0.68
C GLY A 148 13.09 1.10 0.84
N THR A 149 14.30 0.51 0.81
CA THR A 149 15.55 1.26 1.00
C THR A 149 16.52 1.12 -0.18
N THR A 150 16.08 0.51 -1.29
CA THR A 150 16.90 0.39 -2.50
C THR A 150 16.53 1.48 -3.49
N SER A 151 17.37 2.52 -3.55
CA SER A 151 17.16 3.76 -4.31
C SER A 151 17.31 3.55 -5.83
N VAL A 152 16.40 2.80 -6.45
CA VAL A 152 16.36 2.63 -7.92
C VAL A 152 14.94 2.86 -8.42
N GLY A 153 14.71 3.95 -9.16
CA GLY A 153 13.39 4.27 -9.69
C GLY A 153 13.28 5.67 -10.29
N ALA A 154 12.10 5.97 -10.82
CA ALA A 154 11.81 7.23 -11.52
C ALA A 154 11.87 8.47 -10.60
N GLY A 155 11.61 8.33 -9.30
CA GLY A 155 11.66 9.43 -8.34
C GLY A 155 13.06 10.02 -8.15
N MET A 156 14.10 9.22 -8.39
CA MET A 156 15.50 9.70 -8.35
C MET A 156 15.77 10.80 -9.37
N LEU A 157 15.13 10.74 -10.53
CA LEU A 157 15.32 11.74 -11.60
C LEU A 157 14.78 13.12 -11.19
N LEU A 158 13.92 13.18 -10.18
CA LEU A 158 13.36 14.43 -9.67
C LEU A 158 14.26 15.12 -8.65
N GLY A 159 15.27 14.42 -8.10
CA GLY A 159 16.25 14.97 -7.15
C GLY A 159 15.64 15.46 -5.82
N VAL A 160 14.50 14.92 -5.40
CA VAL A 160 13.74 15.40 -4.25
C VAL A 160 13.57 14.36 -3.14
N LEU A 161 14.08 13.15 -3.35
CA LEU A 161 13.97 12.06 -2.38
C LEU A 161 15.18 12.04 -1.45
N PRO A 162 14.96 12.23 -0.14
CA PRO A 162 16.02 11.96 0.85
C PRO A 162 16.29 10.46 0.93
N GLU A 163 17.48 10.11 1.38
CA GLU A 163 17.85 8.74 1.73
C GLU A 163 17.47 8.43 3.19
N PRO A 164 17.06 7.18 3.50
CA PRO A 164 16.83 6.08 2.55
C PRO A 164 15.49 6.20 1.82
N ASN A 165 15.44 5.64 0.59
CA ASN A 165 14.21 5.59 -0.23
C ASN A 165 14.18 4.34 -1.13
N ASP A 166 13.02 4.03 -1.74
CA ASP A 166 12.83 2.88 -2.64
C ASP A 166 12.95 3.24 -4.14
N GLY A 167 13.43 4.46 -4.44
CA GLY A 167 13.50 5.03 -5.78
C GLY A 167 12.26 5.82 -6.19
N THR A 168 11.20 5.86 -5.36
CA THR A 168 9.95 6.60 -5.61
C THR A 168 9.43 7.28 -4.34
N ILE A 169 9.49 6.61 -3.20
CA ILE A 169 9.00 7.05 -1.90
C ILE A 169 10.14 6.96 -0.89
N ALA A 170 10.34 8.00 -0.08
CA ALA A 170 11.30 7.99 1.01
C ALA A 170 10.72 7.26 2.24
N VAL A 171 11.61 6.69 3.06
CA VAL A 171 11.21 5.94 4.27
C VAL A 171 10.34 6.80 5.18
N ASP A 172 10.71 8.05 5.44
CA ASP A 172 9.97 8.95 6.32
C ASP A 172 8.56 9.32 5.81
N GLU A 173 8.29 9.18 4.50
CA GLU A 173 6.95 9.35 3.92
C GLU A 173 6.02 8.17 4.24
N THR A 174 6.59 7.01 4.60
CA THR A 174 5.84 5.79 4.92
C THR A 174 5.51 5.62 6.40
N GLU A 175 6.02 6.54 7.24
CA GLU A 175 5.87 6.49 8.68
C GLU A 175 4.70 7.32 9.19
N MET A 176 3.95 6.78 10.15
CA MET A 176 2.93 7.51 10.89
C MET A 176 2.93 7.08 12.37
N PRO A 177 2.65 7.99 13.31
CA PRO A 177 2.72 7.69 14.75
C PRO A 177 1.70 6.64 15.23
N TRP A 178 0.67 6.37 14.44
CA TRP A 178 -0.38 5.40 14.75
C TRP A 178 -0.12 4.01 14.12
N LEU A 179 0.99 3.80 13.41
CA LEU A 179 1.34 2.48 12.90
C LEU A 179 1.57 1.50 14.05
N LYS A 180 1.05 0.30 13.91
CA LYS A 180 1.31 -0.79 14.84
C LYS A 180 2.75 -1.28 14.76
N ASP A 181 3.29 -1.32 13.53
CA ASP A 181 4.68 -1.70 13.27
C ASP A 181 5.15 -1.10 11.94
N HIS A 182 6.45 -0.81 11.84
CA HIS A 182 7.11 -0.29 10.64
C HIS A 182 8.38 -1.09 10.38
N LEU A 183 8.65 -1.43 9.12
CA LEU A 183 9.81 -2.23 8.72
C LEU A 183 10.50 -1.61 7.51
N ASP A 184 11.80 -1.33 7.63
CA ASP A 184 12.66 -1.00 6.50
C ASP A 184 13.15 -2.30 5.85
N TYR A 185 13.09 -2.35 4.52
CA TYR A 185 13.52 -3.54 3.78
C TYR A 185 14.28 -3.14 2.49
N PRO A 186 15.40 -3.82 2.14
CA PRO A 186 16.17 -3.48 0.94
C PRO A 186 15.48 -3.98 -0.33
N VAL A 187 14.46 -3.25 -0.73
CA VAL A 187 13.64 -3.48 -1.92
C VAL A 187 13.38 -2.17 -2.63
N THR A 188 13.25 -2.22 -3.96
CA THR A 188 12.83 -1.08 -4.78
C THR A 188 11.32 -0.93 -4.76
N HIS A 189 10.80 0.21 -5.25
CA HIS A 189 9.36 0.49 -5.28
C HIS A 189 8.54 -0.59 -6.01
N THR A 190 8.99 -1.08 -7.15
CA THR A 190 8.34 -2.17 -7.88
C THR A 190 8.70 -3.55 -7.32
N GLY A 191 9.85 -3.66 -6.65
CA GLY A 191 10.32 -4.88 -6.02
C GLY A 191 9.37 -5.43 -4.94
N PHE A 192 8.58 -4.57 -4.30
CA PHE A 192 7.53 -5.00 -3.37
C PHE A 192 6.57 -6.04 -3.95
N LEU A 193 6.26 -5.92 -5.23
CA LEU A 193 5.26 -6.76 -5.90
C LEU A 193 5.78 -8.14 -6.31
N VAL A 194 7.12 -8.31 -6.32
CA VAL A 194 7.76 -9.53 -6.80
C VAL A 194 8.60 -10.25 -5.76
N SER A 195 8.91 -9.63 -4.61
CA SER A 195 9.72 -10.24 -3.55
C SER A 195 8.94 -11.29 -2.76
N PRO A 196 9.48 -12.51 -2.63
CA PRO A 196 8.91 -13.54 -1.75
C PRO A 196 9.02 -13.15 -0.28
N GLU A 197 10.06 -12.42 0.11
CA GLU A 197 10.28 -11.96 1.47
C GLU A 197 9.23 -10.93 1.88
N ILE A 198 8.87 -10.01 0.98
CA ILE A 198 7.80 -9.04 1.22
C ILE A 198 6.45 -9.74 1.36
N ALA A 199 6.16 -10.74 0.52
CA ALA A 199 4.96 -11.56 0.68
C ALA A 199 4.95 -12.27 2.04
N GLY A 200 6.09 -12.83 2.48
CA GLY A 200 6.27 -13.46 3.78
C GLY A 200 6.08 -12.50 4.96
N GLN A 201 6.70 -11.32 4.92
CA GLN A 201 6.53 -10.29 5.94
C GLN A 201 5.08 -9.79 6.00
N THR A 202 4.46 -9.60 4.85
CA THR A 202 3.04 -9.22 4.74
C THR A 202 2.16 -10.28 5.42
N ALA A 203 2.30 -11.54 5.05
CA ALA A 203 1.52 -12.63 5.63
C ALA A 203 1.77 -12.79 7.14
N TYR A 204 3.01 -12.60 7.59
CA TYR A 204 3.35 -12.66 9.01
C TYR A 204 2.64 -11.54 9.80
N PHE A 205 2.67 -10.29 9.28
CA PHE A 205 1.95 -9.18 9.90
C PHE A 205 0.43 -9.45 9.93
N LEU A 206 -0.14 -9.95 8.86
CA LEU A 206 -1.58 -10.27 8.83
C LEU A 206 -1.99 -11.30 9.90
N ARG A 207 -1.09 -12.22 10.26
CA ARG A 207 -1.32 -13.22 11.33
C ARG A 207 -1.06 -12.66 12.73
N HIS A 208 0.04 -11.91 12.91
CA HIS A 208 0.60 -11.60 14.23
C HIS A 208 0.47 -10.13 14.64
N GLY A 209 0.22 -9.21 13.71
CA GLY A 209 0.18 -7.76 13.95
C GLY A 209 1.55 -7.11 14.12
N LEU A 210 2.64 -7.82 13.82
CA LEU A 210 4.03 -7.36 13.86
C LEU A 210 4.80 -8.00 12.69
N PHE A 211 5.88 -7.36 12.22
CA PHE A 211 6.78 -7.93 11.23
C PHE A 211 7.80 -8.89 11.86
N ASN A 212 8.23 -9.89 11.07
CA ASN A 212 9.17 -10.92 11.53
C ASN A 212 10.63 -10.49 11.34
N ARG A 213 11.19 -9.79 12.32
CA ARG A 213 12.62 -9.41 12.35
C ARG A 213 13.56 -10.59 12.68
N GLN A 214 13.00 -11.74 13.02
CA GLN A 214 13.79 -12.96 13.31
C GLN A 214 13.95 -13.84 12.06
N SER A 215 13.29 -13.55 10.94
CA SER A 215 13.42 -14.34 9.73
C SER A 215 14.87 -14.32 9.21
N PRO A 216 15.42 -15.47 8.75
CA PRO A 216 16.77 -15.51 8.17
C PRO A 216 16.93 -14.52 7.01
N ALA A 217 15.90 -14.39 6.17
CA ALA A 217 15.90 -13.48 5.04
C ALA A 217 16.04 -12.02 5.49
N TYR A 218 15.36 -11.59 6.56
CA TYR A 218 15.51 -10.22 7.09
C TYR A 218 16.89 -10.02 7.72
N ARG A 219 17.38 -10.98 8.52
CA ARG A 219 18.69 -10.88 9.16
C ARG A 219 19.86 -10.79 8.17
N SER A 220 19.73 -11.39 7.00
CA SER A 220 20.75 -11.32 5.94
C SER A 220 20.81 -9.94 5.25
N THR A 221 19.86 -9.06 5.51
CA THR A 221 19.79 -7.71 4.91
C THR A 221 20.30 -6.60 5.84
N GLN A 222 20.63 -6.94 7.09
CA GLN A 222 21.21 -6.03 8.09
C GLN A 222 22.74 -6.12 8.11
#